data_0d4935f172ea66940894be7d92e94398
#
_entry.id   0d4935f172ea66940894be7d92e94398
#
_cell.length_a   1.000
_cell.length_b   1.000
_cell.length_c   1.000
_cell.angle_alpha   90.00
_cell.angle_beta   90.00
_cell.angle_gamma   90.00
#
_symmetry.space_group_name_H-M   'P 1'
#
loop_
_entity.id
_entity.type
_entity.pdbx_description
1 polymer ?
#
loop_
_entity_poly.entity_id
_entity_poly.type
_entity_poly.pdbx_seq_one_letter_code
_entity_poly.pdbx_strand_id
1 'polypeptide(L)'
;MVLSQMDAGKALTAAAARGNTSMVQRILEESRVHPDTPNEFSMTALQVMMMGNSKIASLLLEKGADPNVQDKHGIAPVHDAARTGFLDTLQVLVEYGASVNIPDKNGALPIHIAIREGHRDVVEFLAPRSNLKHTNISGQTAIDVARALCVPDMIDLLFAHIHS
;
A
#
# COMPACT_ATOMS: atom_id res chain seq x y z
N MET A 1 -10.38 32.11 1.82
CA MET A 1 -11.38 31.35 2.59
C MET A 1 -10.70 30.18 3.29
N VAL A 2 -10.91 30.05 4.58
CA VAL A 2 -10.34 28.96 5.36
C VAL A 2 -11.35 27.80 5.40
N LEU A 3 -10.95 26.64 4.89
CA LEU A 3 -11.78 25.44 4.95
C LEU A 3 -11.76 24.88 6.39
N SER A 4 -12.89 24.34 6.84
CA SER A 4 -12.90 23.56 8.07
C SER A 4 -12.01 22.33 7.90
N GLN A 5 -11.57 21.71 8.99
CA GLN A 5 -10.74 20.49 8.91
C GLN A 5 -11.46 19.38 8.14
N MET A 6 -12.77 19.24 8.36
CA MET A 6 -13.59 18.26 7.66
C MET A 6 -13.64 18.52 6.16
N ASP A 7 -13.87 19.78 5.76
CA ASP A 7 -13.94 20.16 4.35
C ASP A 7 -12.58 20.03 3.66
N ALA A 8 -11.51 20.40 4.36
CA ALA A 8 -10.14 20.23 3.83
C ALA A 8 -9.80 18.75 3.68
N GLY A 9 -10.23 17.89 4.62
CA GLY A 9 -10.08 16.45 4.53
C GLY A 9 -10.79 15.85 3.32
N LYS A 10 -12.03 16.27 3.07
CA LYS A 10 -12.79 15.85 1.88
C LYS A 10 -12.12 16.30 0.59
N ALA A 11 -11.65 17.54 0.56
CA ALA A 11 -10.96 18.09 -0.61
C ALA A 11 -9.65 17.34 -0.87
N LEU A 12 -8.90 17.03 0.18
CA LEU A 12 -7.65 16.30 0.08
C LEU A 12 -7.87 14.87 -0.45
N THR A 13 -8.82 14.14 0.12
CA THR A 13 -9.11 12.77 -0.31
C THR A 13 -9.63 12.75 -1.75
N ALA A 14 -10.46 13.69 -2.14
CA ALA A 14 -10.96 13.79 -3.52
C ALA A 14 -9.82 14.09 -4.50
N ALA A 15 -8.91 14.99 -4.16
CA ALA A 15 -7.76 15.32 -5.00
C ALA A 15 -6.81 14.11 -5.15
N ALA A 16 -6.58 13.39 -4.05
CA ALA A 16 -5.75 12.18 -4.06
C ALA A 16 -6.37 11.09 -4.95
N ALA A 17 -7.68 10.88 -4.83
CA ALA A 17 -8.40 9.88 -5.62
C ALA A 17 -8.38 10.18 -7.11
N ARG A 18 -8.33 11.46 -7.48
CA ARG A 18 -8.27 11.89 -8.88
C ARG A 18 -6.85 11.97 -9.44
N GLY A 19 -5.84 11.77 -8.60
CA GLY A 19 -4.45 11.93 -9.01
C GLY A 19 -4.05 13.38 -9.26
N ASN A 20 -4.74 14.33 -8.65
CA ASN A 20 -4.46 15.75 -8.79
C ASN A 20 -3.34 16.17 -7.83
N THR A 21 -2.10 15.93 -8.24
CA THR A 21 -0.92 16.18 -7.42
C THR A 21 -0.80 17.64 -6.99
N SER A 22 -1.07 18.57 -7.91
CA SER A 22 -0.99 20.02 -7.61
C SER A 22 -1.96 20.41 -6.51
N MET A 23 -3.19 19.90 -6.57
CA MET A 23 -4.21 20.20 -5.57
C MET A 23 -3.87 19.57 -4.22
N VAL A 24 -3.37 18.34 -4.20
CA VAL A 24 -2.91 17.69 -2.97
C VAL A 24 -1.83 18.52 -2.30
N GLN A 25 -0.84 18.94 -3.05
CA GLN A 25 0.25 19.78 -2.54
C GLN A 25 -0.27 21.09 -1.96
N ARG A 26 -1.16 21.75 -2.71
CA ARG A 26 -1.73 23.03 -2.30
C ARG A 26 -2.54 22.93 -1.00
N ILE A 27 -3.39 21.91 -0.90
CA ILE A 27 -4.20 21.70 0.31
C ILE A 27 -3.30 21.43 1.51
N LEU A 28 -2.28 20.59 1.37
CA LEU A 28 -1.36 20.26 2.45
C LEU A 28 -0.56 21.49 2.90
N GLU A 29 -0.20 22.39 1.99
CA GLU A 29 0.58 23.58 2.31
C GLU A 29 -0.27 24.71 2.90
N GLU A 30 -1.49 24.90 2.38
CA GLU A 30 -2.32 26.07 2.70
C GLU A 30 -3.32 25.86 3.84
N SER A 31 -3.79 24.63 4.06
CA SER A 31 -4.93 24.40 4.95
C SER A 31 -4.59 23.86 6.34
N ARG A 32 -3.36 23.49 6.62
CA ARG A 32 -2.93 22.85 7.88
C ARG A 32 -3.73 21.59 8.23
N VAL A 33 -4.41 20.98 7.25
CA VAL A 33 -5.15 19.74 7.49
C VAL A 33 -4.16 18.61 7.75
N HIS A 34 -4.48 17.75 8.71
CA HIS A 34 -3.69 16.54 8.92
C HIS A 34 -3.95 15.59 7.73
N PRO A 35 -2.89 14.99 7.14
CA PRO A 35 -3.06 14.13 5.97
C PRO A 35 -3.94 12.91 6.22
N ASP A 36 -4.11 12.48 7.48
CA ASP A 36 -4.97 11.36 7.84
C ASP A 36 -6.41 11.75 8.16
N THR A 37 -6.80 12.99 7.89
CA THR A 37 -8.20 13.41 8.08
C THR A 37 -9.08 12.63 7.11
N PRO A 38 -10.03 11.83 7.63
CA PRO A 38 -10.83 10.95 6.77
C PRO A 38 -11.93 11.71 6.04
N ASN A 39 -12.38 11.11 4.94
CA ASN A 39 -13.57 11.57 4.24
C ASN A 39 -14.84 10.99 4.91
N GLU A 40 -16.01 11.22 4.29
CA GLU A 40 -17.30 10.74 4.77
C GLU A 40 -17.41 9.20 4.82
N PHE A 41 -16.51 8.50 4.16
CA PHE A 41 -16.44 7.01 4.16
C PHE A 41 -15.39 6.49 5.12
N SER A 42 -14.85 7.35 6.00
CA SER A 42 -13.80 7.01 6.97
C SER A 42 -12.48 6.57 6.33
N MET A 43 -12.22 7.04 5.10
CA MET A 43 -11.00 6.71 4.37
C MET A 43 -10.06 7.91 4.31
N THR A 44 -8.76 7.67 4.45
CA THR A 44 -7.73 8.71 4.34
C THR A 44 -7.30 8.90 2.89
N ALA A 45 -6.62 10.01 2.62
CA ALA A 45 -6.10 10.31 1.29
C ALA A 45 -5.16 9.21 0.78
N LEU A 46 -4.32 8.66 1.66
CA LEU A 46 -3.39 7.59 1.29
C LEU A 46 -4.13 6.30 0.89
N GLN A 47 -5.27 6.03 1.52
CA GLN A 47 -6.09 4.86 1.19
C GLN A 47 -6.81 4.98 -0.15
N VAL A 48 -7.27 6.20 -0.50
CA VAL A 48 -8.09 6.41 -1.69
C VAL A 48 -7.30 6.89 -2.91
N MET A 49 -6.03 7.24 -2.74
CA MET A 49 -5.20 7.80 -3.81
C MET A 49 -5.05 6.83 -4.99
N MET A 50 -4.75 7.39 -6.15
CA MET A 50 -4.34 6.58 -7.30
C MET A 50 -2.96 5.97 -7.00
N MET A 51 -2.89 4.66 -6.86
CA MET A 51 -1.65 3.95 -6.46
C MET A 51 -0.50 4.12 -7.44
N GLY A 52 -0.76 4.49 -8.67
CA GLY A 52 0.28 4.79 -9.65
C GLY A 52 0.97 6.15 -9.44
N ASN A 53 0.48 6.95 -8.50
CA ASN A 53 1.01 8.29 -8.27
C ASN A 53 1.90 8.32 -7.01
N SER A 54 3.17 7.90 -7.17
CA SER A 54 4.13 7.90 -6.06
C SER A 54 4.41 9.29 -5.49
N LYS A 55 4.21 10.34 -6.30
CA LYS A 55 4.40 11.71 -5.84
C LYS A 55 3.36 12.11 -4.80
N ILE A 56 2.10 11.74 -5.01
CA ILE A 56 1.05 11.97 -4.01
C ILE A 56 1.35 11.22 -2.72
N ALA A 57 1.78 9.95 -2.83
CA ALA A 57 2.19 9.17 -1.67
C ALA A 57 3.29 9.90 -0.88
N SER A 58 4.33 10.38 -1.57
CA SER A 58 5.43 11.12 -0.94
C SER A 58 4.93 12.38 -0.22
N LEU A 59 4.06 13.15 -0.87
CA LEU A 59 3.53 14.39 -0.30
C LEU A 59 2.77 14.13 1.00
N LEU A 60 1.91 13.10 0.99
CA LEU A 60 1.13 12.74 2.18
C LEU A 60 2.03 12.22 3.30
N LEU A 61 2.95 11.35 2.98
CA LEU A 61 3.86 10.74 3.96
C LEU A 61 4.82 11.74 4.56
N GLU A 62 5.33 12.70 3.77
CA GLU A 62 6.17 13.80 4.25
C GLU A 62 5.44 14.66 5.29
N LYS A 63 4.12 14.73 5.21
CA LYS A 63 3.30 15.49 6.16
C LYS A 63 2.82 14.65 7.34
N GLY A 64 3.25 13.40 7.44
CA GLY A 64 2.96 12.56 8.60
C GLY A 64 1.80 11.58 8.43
N ALA A 65 1.38 11.29 7.19
CA ALA A 65 0.36 10.26 6.96
C ALA A 65 0.82 8.91 7.49
N ASP A 66 -0.10 8.16 8.08
CA ASP A 66 0.16 6.80 8.58
C ASP A 66 0.20 5.83 7.39
N PRO A 67 1.38 5.25 7.08
CA PRO A 67 1.49 4.32 5.96
C PRO A 67 0.83 2.96 6.23
N ASN A 68 0.49 2.67 7.50
CA ASN A 68 -0.04 1.38 7.93
C ASN A 68 -1.54 1.40 8.22
N VAL A 69 -2.25 2.43 7.79
CA VAL A 69 -3.68 2.53 7.97
C VAL A 69 -4.39 1.37 7.25
N GLN A 70 -5.33 0.72 7.94
CA GLN A 70 -6.08 -0.41 7.38
C GLN A 70 -7.56 -0.08 7.32
N ASP A 71 -8.22 -0.50 6.24
CA ASP A 71 -9.67 -0.37 6.11
C ASP A 71 -10.39 -1.52 6.85
N LYS A 72 -11.69 -1.60 6.70
CA LYS A 72 -12.52 -2.64 7.35
C LYS A 72 -12.19 -4.07 6.90
N HIS A 73 -11.48 -4.21 5.78
CA HIS A 73 -11.02 -5.51 5.27
C HIS A 73 -9.55 -5.78 5.61
N GLY A 74 -8.95 -4.94 6.44
CA GLY A 74 -7.55 -5.06 6.81
C GLY A 74 -6.59 -4.63 5.70
N ILE A 75 -7.09 -3.97 4.65
CA ILE A 75 -6.28 -3.55 3.51
C ILE A 75 -5.53 -2.27 3.87
N ALA A 76 -4.20 -2.34 3.84
CA ALA A 76 -3.32 -1.19 3.99
C ALA A 76 -2.84 -0.72 2.61
N PRO A 77 -2.28 0.49 2.50
CA PRO A 77 -1.74 0.96 1.22
C PRO A 77 -0.74 0.00 0.55
N VAL A 78 0.07 -0.71 1.34
CA VAL A 78 1.03 -1.69 0.78
C VAL A 78 0.32 -2.86 0.08
N HIS A 79 -0.86 -3.26 0.56
CA HIS A 79 -1.66 -4.29 -0.11
C HIS A 79 -2.14 -3.80 -1.47
N ASP A 80 -2.63 -2.55 -1.53
CA ASP A 80 -3.11 -1.96 -2.78
C ASP A 80 -1.98 -1.76 -3.79
N ALA A 81 -0.82 -1.30 -3.34
CA ALA A 81 0.35 -1.15 -4.19
C ALA A 81 0.83 -2.50 -4.75
N ALA A 82 0.81 -3.53 -3.91
CA ALA A 82 1.18 -4.90 -4.34
C ALA A 82 0.17 -5.48 -5.32
N ARG A 83 -1.12 -5.24 -5.09
CA ARG A 83 -2.20 -5.73 -5.95
C ARG A 83 -2.16 -5.08 -7.33
N THR A 84 -1.86 -3.80 -7.38
CA THR A 84 -1.84 -3.02 -8.62
C THR A 84 -0.49 -3.04 -9.34
N GLY A 85 0.57 -3.49 -8.67
CA GLY A 85 1.90 -3.63 -9.27
C GLY A 85 2.72 -2.35 -9.35
N PHE A 86 2.35 -1.32 -8.60
CA PHE A 86 3.08 -0.05 -8.61
C PHE A 86 4.26 -0.08 -7.64
N LEU A 87 5.38 -0.59 -8.12
CA LEU A 87 6.60 -0.74 -7.34
C LEU A 87 7.09 0.60 -6.76
N ASP A 88 7.05 1.67 -7.54
CA ASP A 88 7.52 2.99 -7.10
C ASP A 88 6.76 3.46 -5.85
N THR A 89 5.44 3.30 -5.86
CA THR A 89 4.61 3.67 -4.71
C THR A 89 4.89 2.76 -3.52
N LEU A 90 5.04 1.47 -3.76
CA LEU A 90 5.38 0.52 -2.70
C LEU A 90 6.71 0.88 -2.03
N GLN A 91 7.72 1.23 -2.82
CA GLN A 91 9.02 1.64 -2.31
C GLN A 91 8.92 2.89 -1.44
N VAL A 92 8.14 3.88 -1.88
CA VAL A 92 7.91 5.11 -1.12
C VAL A 92 7.23 4.79 0.22
N LEU A 93 6.19 3.95 0.20
CA LEU A 93 5.50 3.53 1.43
C LEU A 93 6.48 2.90 2.43
N VAL A 94 7.32 1.99 1.95
CA VAL A 94 8.30 1.29 2.80
C VAL A 94 9.35 2.26 3.35
N GLU A 95 9.81 3.21 2.54
CA GLU A 95 10.75 4.25 2.98
C GLU A 95 10.20 5.06 4.16
N TYR A 96 8.89 5.26 4.20
CA TYR A 96 8.24 6.01 5.27
C TYR A 96 7.68 5.12 6.38
N GLY A 97 8.12 3.86 6.46
CA GLY A 97 7.82 3.01 7.60
C GLY A 97 6.64 2.05 7.42
N ALA A 98 6.16 1.86 6.19
CA ALA A 98 5.12 0.86 5.96
C ALA A 98 5.64 -0.54 6.27
N SER A 99 4.83 -1.32 6.99
CA SER A 99 5.14 -2.73 7.23
C SER A 99 4.73 -3.57 6.03
N VAL A 100 5.63 -4.42 5.55
CA VAL A 100 5.31 -5.39 4.50
C VAL A 100 4.77 -6.70 5.08
N ASN A 101 4.77 -6.83 6.41
CA ASN A 101 4.30 -8.02 7.11
C ASN A 101 2.95 -7.79 7.81
N ILE A 102 2.13 -6.92 7.25
CA ILE A 102 0.81 -6.60 7.76
C ILE A 102 -0.22 -7.49 7.03
N PRO A 103 -0.94 -8.37 7.75
CA PRO A 103 -1.95 -9.22 7.11
C PRO A 103 -3.26 -8.47 6.90
N ASP A 104 -3.95 -8.77 5.80
CA ASP A 104 -5.31 -8.32 5.61
C ASP A 104 -6.29 -9.25 6.35
N LYS A 105 -7.59 -9.06 6.15
CA LYS A 105 -8.63 -9.86 6.80
C LYS A 105 -8.52 -11.35 6.48
N ASN A 106 -7.96 -11.70 5.32
CA ASN A 106 -7.75 -13.09 4.90
C ASN A 106 -6.36 -13.62 5.29
N GLY A 107 -5.65 -12.88 6.12
CA GLY A 107 -4.30 -13.25 6.55
C GLY A 107 -3.24 -13.07 5.47
N ALA A 108 -3.57 -12.43 4.34
CA ALA A 108 -2.63 -12.28 3.24
C ALA A 108 -1.68 -11.11 3.51
N LEU A 109 -0.39 -11.36 3.36
CA LEU A 109 0.63 -10.30 3.30
C LEU A 109 0.65 -9.72 1.89
N PRO A 110 1.20 -8.52 1.71
CA PRO A 110 1.35 -7.94 0.37
C PRO A 110 2.01 -8.90 -0.63
N ILE A 111 2.99 -9.70 -0.20
CA ILE A 111 3.66 -10.65 -1.11
C ILE A 111 2.72 -11.75 -1.62
N HIS A 112 1.79 -12.24 -0.81
CA HIS A 112 0.78 -13.20 -1.28
C HIS A 112 -0.04 -12.60 -2.42
N ILE A 113 -0.42 -11.33 -2.26
CA ILE A 113 -1.23 -10.59 -3.24
C ILE A 113 -0.44 -10.36 -4.53
N ALA A 114 0.82 -9.92 -4.40
CA ALA A 114 1.69 -9.67 -5.55
C ALA A 114 1.90 -10.93 -6.40
N ILE A 115 2.07 -12.08 -5.76
CA ILE A 115 2.23 -13.36 -6.44
C ILE A 115 0.94 -13.71 -7.20
N ARG A 116 -0.21 -13.58 -6.54
CA ARG A 116 -1.51 -13.89 -7.12
C ARG A 116 -1.79 -13.03 -8.35
N GLU A 117 -1.41 -11.76 -8.29
CA GLU A 117 -1.63 -10.80 -9.38
C GLU A 117 -0.52 -10.83 -10.45
N GLY A 118 0.55 -11.60 -10.21
CA GLY A 118 1.61 -11.78 -11.21
C GLY A 118 2.61 -10.63 -11.32
N HIS A 119 2.76 -9.82 -10.29
CA HIS A 119 3.69 -8.69 -10.31
C HIS A 119 5.08 -9.09 -9.82
N ARG A 120 5.88 -9.63 -10.72
CA ARG A 120 7.19 -10.17 -10.42
C ARG A 120 8.14 -9.15 -9.77
N ASP A 121 8.19 -7.93 -10.28
CA ASP A 121 9.06 -6.88 -9.75
C ASP A 121 8.72 -6.55 -8.30
N VAL A 122 7.43 -6.53 -7.97
CA VAL A 122 6.96 -6.33 -6.60
C VAL A 122 7.36 -7.52 -5.72
N VAL A 123 7.24 -8.75 -6.23
CA VAL A 123 7.64 -9.95 -5.50
C VAL A 123 9.14 -9.92 -5.21
N GLU A 124 9.96 -9.53 -6.20
CA GLU A 124 11.42 -9.38 -6.01
C GLU A 124 11.75 -8.38 -4.89
N PHE A 125 11.04 -7.27 -4.86
CA PHE A 125 11.24 -6.26 -3.83
C PHE A 125 10.80 -6.77 -2.45
N LEU A 126 9.67 -7.45 -2.37
CA LEU A 126 9.07 -7.90 -1.11
C LEU A 126 9.74 -9.14 -0.51
N ALA A 127 10.25 -10.05 -1.34
CA ALA A 127 10.76 -11.34 -0.87
C ALA A 127 11.81 -11.24 0.24
N PRO A 128 12.87 -10.40 0.12
CA PRO A 128 13.86 -10.28 1.20
C PRO A 128 13.35 -9.55 2.45
N ARG A 129 12.20 -8.90 2.35
CA ARG A 129 11.62 -8.08 3.43
C ARG A 129 10.45 -8.75 4.13
N SER A 130 9.90 -9.80 3.56
CA SER A 130 8.67 -10.45 4.04
C SER A 130 8.94 -11.69 4.85
N ASN A 131 8.04 -11.97 5.79
CA ASN A 131 8.04 -13.23 6.51
C ASN A 131 7.48 -14.33 5.59
N LEU A 132 8.36 -15.08 4.94
CA LEU A 132 7.97 -16.11 3.97
C LEU A 132 7.38 -17.38 4.62
N LYS A 133 7.41 -17.44 5.94
CA LYS A 133 6.79 -18.54 6.70
C LYS A 133 5.35 -18.22 7.11
N HIS A 134 4.92 -16.97 6.94
CA HIS A 134 3.56 -16.55 7.29
C HIS A 134 2.54 -17.23 6.38
N THR A 135 1.45 -17.72 6.98
CA THR A 135 0.37 -18.38 6.24
C THR A 135 -0.88 -17.49 6.23
N ASN A 136 -1.59 -17.50 5.10
CA ASN A 136 -2.89 -16.86 4.99
C ASN A 136 -3.97 -17.73 5.66
N ILE A 137 -5.23 -17.30 5.59
CA ILE A 137 -6.36 -18.02 6.21
C ILE A 137 -6.52 -19.45 5.68
N SER A 138 -6.05 -19.73 4.46
CA SER A 138 -6.07 -21.06 3.84
C SER A 138 -4.85 -21.92 4.21
N GLY A 139 -3.99 -21.41 5.10
CA GLY A 139 -2.78 -22.12 5.51
C GLY A 139 -1.66 -22.09 4.49
N GLN A 140 -1.69 -21.16 3.54
CA GLN A 140 -0.70 -21.07 2.46
C GLN A 140 0.38 -20.04 2.78
N THR A 141 1.64 -20.44 2.60
CA THR A 141 2.78 -19.51 2.56
C THR A 141 2.85 -18.87 1.18
N ALA A 142 3.74 -17.89 1.01
CA ALA A 142 3.98 -17.28 -0.31
C ALA A 142 4.35 -18.33 -1.37
N ILE A 143 5.23 -19.29 -1.02
CA ILE A 143 5.61 -20.37 -1.94
C ILE A 143 4.41 -21.24 -2.29
N ASP A 144 3.56 -21.55 -1.32
CA ASP A 144 2.36 -22.35 -1.58
C ASP A 144 1.45 -21.67 -2.58
N VAL A 145 1.28 -20.35 -2.49
CA VAL A 145 0.50 -19.57 -3.46
C VAL A 145 1.13 -19.67 -4.85
N ALA A 146 2.45 -19.50 -4.94
CA ALA A 146 3.17 -19.58 -6.21
C ALA A 146 3.06 -20.96 -6.85
N ARG A 147 3.14 -22.02 -6.05
CA ARG A 147 2.96 -23.41 -6.51
C ARG A 147 1.55 -23.66 -7.03
N ALA A 148 0.55 -23.16 -6.31
CA ALA A 148 -0.84 -23.31 -6.72
C ALA A 148 -1.13 -22.63 -8.06
N LEU A 149 -0.42 -21.56 -8.37
CA LEU A 149 -0.55 -20.82 -9.64
C LEU A 149 0.40 -21.31 -10.73
N CYS A 150 1.26 -22.26 -10.41
CA CYS A 150 2.24 -22.84 -11.36
C CYS A 150 3.14 -21.77 -12.00
N VAL A 151 3.74 -20.91 -11.16
CA VAL A 151 4.68 -19.86 -11.61
C VAL A 151 6.11 -20.19 -11.16
N PRO A 152 6.85 -21.00 -11.94
CA PRO A 152 8.16 -21.51 -11.52
C PRO A 152 9.19 -20.41 -11.25
N ASP A 153 9.17 -19.32 -11.99
CA ASP A 153 10.10 -18.21 -11.78
C ASP A 153 9.93 -17.59 -10.39
N MET A 154 8.70 -17.44 -9.94
CA MET A 154 8.42 -16.90 -8.61
C MET A 154 8.78 -17.89 -7.52
N ILE A 155 8.57 -19.18 -7.77
CA ILE A 155 8.96 -20.25 -6.84
C ILE A 155 10.47 -20.20 -6.61
N ASP A 156 11.26 -20.13 -7.68
CA ASP A 156 12.73 -20.07 -7.60
C ASP A 156 13.20 -18.81 -6.86
N LEU A 157 12.58 -17.68 -7.16
CA LEU A 157 12.88 -16.41 -6.51
C LEU A 157 12.64 -16.50 -4.99
N LEU A 158 11.51 -17.07 -4.58
CA LEU A 158 11.15 -17.20 -3.17
C LEU A 158 12.09 -18.17 -2.43
N PHE A 159 12.45 -19.29 -3.06
CA PHE A 159 13.41 -20.23 -2.50
C PHE A 159 14.77 -19.59 -2.20
N ALA A 160 15.21 -18.69 -3.07
CA ALA A 160 16.47 -17.99 -2.87
C ALA A 160 16.49 -17.17 -1.58
N HIS A 161 15.33 -16.71 -1.10
CA HIS A 161 15.21 -15.89 0.11
C HIS A 161 14.82 -16.68 1.37
N ILE A 162 14.35 -17.93 1.23
CA ILE A 162 13.98 -18.76 2.38
C ILE A 162 15.23 -19.25 3.12
N HIS A 163 16.30 -19.50 2.39
CA HIS A 163 17.53 -20.09 2.94
C HIS A 163 18.61 -19.05 3.23
N SER A 164 18.27 -17.78 3.15
CA SER A 164 19.20 -16.70 3.47
C SER A 164 19.13 -16.26 4.92
#